data_f67ce53bbad14939f723d5e692ed5e50
#
_entry.id   f67ce53bbad14939f723d5e692ed5e50
#
_cell.length_a   1.000
_cell.length_b   1.000
_cell.length_c   1.000
_cell.angle_alpha   90.00
_cell.angle_beta   90.00
_cell.angle_gamma   90.00
#
_symmetry.space_group_name_H-M   'P 1'
#
loop_
_entity.id
_entity.type
_entity.pdbx_description
1 polymer ?
#
loop_
_entity_poly.entity_id
_entity_poly.type
_entity_poly.pdbx_seq_one_letter_code
_entity_poly.pdbx_strand_id
1 'polypeptide(L)'
;RRNHKKITIRNFKERGEEVYTLKIDPLSSTKKKFDFALIFGLSSAFLLIFGALLIGGSIASFYNVPAVLIVMFGTISITMVSFNFKEIKRTLIHASETFYSKPYSKNNAISDVISLAQLGKDRGILALDELNETLADRPFLQKSIALVVDGNDSIVLENTLKNEILSIAEQKQKSVAVLKKAAEIAPSMGLIGTLVGLI
;
A
#
# COMPACT_ATOMS: atom_id res chain seq x y z
N ARG A 1 20.51 -16.54 0.88
CA ARG A 1 21.61 -15.67 0.42
C ARG A 1 20.99 -14.64 -0.53
N ARG A 2 20.58 -13.47 -0.02
CA ARG A 2 20.10 -12.35 -0.82
C ARG A 2 21.29 -11.43 -1.08
N ASN A 3 21.66 -11.29 -2.35
CA ASN A 3 22.67 -10.37 -2.84
C ASN A 3 22.31 -8.94 -2.44
N HIS A 4 23.14 -8.35 -1.58
CA HIS A 4 23.18 -6.91 -1.37
C HIS A 4 23.79 -6.28 -2.63
N LYS A 5 22.97 -5.73 -3.52
CA LYS A 5 23.46 -4.85 -4.58
C LYS A 5 23.97 -3.57 -3.91
N LYS A 6 25.27 -3.55 -3.60
CA LYS A 6 26.00 -2.32 -3.37
C LYS A 6 26.12 -1.63 -4.72
N ILE A 7 25.44 -0.54 -4.92
CA ILE A 7 25.67 0.32 -6.08
C ILE A 7 26.94 1.09 -5.77
N THR A 8 28.05 0.58 -6.27
CA THR A 8 29.32 1.30 -6.24
C THR A 8 29.37 2.12 -7.51
N ILE A 9 29.14 3.42 -7.41
CA ILE A 9 29.46 4.33 -8.50
C ILE A 9 30.98 4.41 -8.52
N ARG A 10 31.59 3.76 -9.49
CA ARG A 10 33.04 3.73 -9.66
C ARG A 10 33.49 5.10 -10.13
N ASN A 11 34.13 5.86 -9.26
CA ASN A 11 34.84 7.06 -9.66
C ASN A 11 36.05 6.72 -10.48
N PHE A 12 36.18 7.34 -11.65
CA PHE A 12 37.45 7.52 -12.33
C PHE A 12 38.23 8.60 -11.55
N LYS A 13 39.29 8.18 -10.89
CA LYS A 13 40.13 9.05 -10.06
C LYS A 13 41.10 9.80 -10.94
N GLU A 14 40.85 11.08 -11.18
CA GLU A 14 41.94 12.02 -11.40
C GLU A 14 41.60 13.34 -10.68
N ARG A 15 42.46 13.69 -9.72
CA ARG A 15 42.48 14.88 -8.87
C ARG A 15 41.55 14.89 -7.67
N GLY A 16 42.06 14.39 -6.53
CA GLY A 16 41.92 15.01 -5.18
C GLY A 16 40.54 15.20 -4.58
N GLU A 17 39.46 14.54 -5.02
CA GLU A 17 38.12 14.75 -4.51
C GLU A 17 37.66 13.56 -3.66
N GLU A 18 37.11 13.88 -2.50
CA GLU A 18 36.56 12.91 -1.55
C GLU A 18 35.44 12.09 -2.18
N VAL A 19 35.56 10.78 -2.04
CA VAL A 19 34.58 9.81 -2.55
C VAL A 19 33.36 9.80 -1.63
N TYR A 20 32.32 10.50 -1.98
CA TYR A 20 31.02 10.36 -1.30
C TYR A 20 30.35 9.07 -1.76
N THR A 21 30.40 8.02 -0.94
CA THR A 21 29.60 6.82 -1.12
C THR A 21 28.18 7.14 -0.68
N LEU A 22 27.27 7.33 -1.64
CA LEU A 22 25.84 7.33 -1.38
C LEU A 22 25.45 5.95 -0.84
N LYS A 23 25.41 5.82 0.46
CA LYS A 23 24.86 4.65 1.13
C LYS A 23 23.34 4.79 1.09
N ILE A 24 22.76 4.49 -0.06
CA ILE A 24 21.32 4.24 -0.12
C ILE A 24 21.15 2.91 0.62
N ASP A 25 20.83 2.99 1.91
CA ASP A 25 20.53 1.78 2.67
C ASP A 25 19.35 1.09 1.97
N PRO A 26 19.55 -0.15 1.48
CA PRO A 26 18.45 -0.90 0.89
C PRO A 26 17.40 -1.02 1.98
N LEU A 27 16.22 -0.39 1.73
CA LEU A 27 15.01 -0.43 2.53
C LEU A 27 15.28 -1.06 3.89
N SER A 28 15.55 -0.23 4.92
CA SER A 28 15.76 -0.77 6.27
C SER A 28 14.56 -1.66 6.53
N SER A 29 14.83 -2.95 6.63
CA SER A 29 13.83 -3.95 6.94
C SER A 29 13.30 -3.60 8.32
N THR A 30 12.30 -2.74 8.35
CA THR A 30 11.49 -2.58 9.56
C THR A 30 10.90 -3.96 9.76
N LYS A 31 11.50 -4.73 10.68
CA LYS A 31 10.95 -6.02 11.10
C LYS A 31 9.50 -5.73 11.41
N LYS A 32 8.59 -6.34 10.66
CA LYS A 32 7.17 -6.35 10.93
C LYS A 32 7.08 -6.80 12.39
N LYS A 33 6.85 -5.88 13.33
CA LYS A 33 6.51 -6.27 14.70
C LYS A 33 5.14 -6.91 14.53
N PHE A 34 5.12 -8.22 14.59
CA PHE A 34 3.89 -9.00 14.69
C PHE A 34 3.18 -8.50 15.94
N ASP A 35 2.02 -7.94 15.78
CA ASP A 35 1.22 -7.46 16.89
C ASP A 35 0.55 -8.68 17.52
N PHE A 36 1.26 -9.26 18.50
CA PHE A 36 0.79 -10.45 19.20
C PHE A 36 -0.59 -10.24 19.85
N ALA A 37 -0.89 -9.01 20.28
CA ALA A 37 -2.18 -8.67 20.86
C ALA A 37 -3.32 -8.80 19.82
N LEU A 38 -3.08 -8.37 18.57
CA LEU A 38 -4.06 -8.46 17.49
C LEU A 38 -4.32 -9.93 17.11
N ILE A 39 -3.27 -10.73 16.99
CA ILE A 39 -3.41 -12.15 16.66
C ILE A 39 -4.11 -12.90 17.79
N PHE A 40 -3.69 -12.65 19.03
CA PHE A 40 -4.29 -13.30 20.18
C PHE A 40 -5.76 -12.92 20.37
N GLY A 41 -6.09 -11.63 20.21
CA GLY A 41 -7.46 -11.13 20.27
C GLY A 41 -8.35 -11.73 19.18
N LEU A 42 -7.86 -11.75 17.93
CA LEU A 42 -8.61 -12.32 16.80
C LEU A 42 -8.80 -13.84 16.97
N SER A 43 -7.75 -14.57 17.34
CA SER A 43 -7.82 -16.02 17.58
C SER A 43 -8.76 -16.36 18.72
N SER A 44 -8.72 -15.59 19.82
CA SER A 44 -9.62 -15.77 20.96
C SER A 44 -11.09 -15.56 20.58
N ALA A 45 -11.38 -14.51 19.78
CA ALA A 45 -12.74 -14.25 19.28
C ALA A 45 -13.25 -15.42 18.41
N PHE A 46 -12.44 -15.91 17.50
CA PHE A 46 -12.81 -17.07 16.67
C PHE A 46 -13.01 -18.34 17.50
N LEU A 47 -12.13 -18.60 18.48
CA LEU A 47 -12.26 -19.74 19.38
C LEU A 47 -13.54 -19.72 20.21
N LEU A 48 -13.91 -18.54 20.73
CA LEU A 48 -15.15 -18.38 21.49
C LEU A 48 -16.38 -18.62 20.63
N ILE A 49 -16.42 -18.06 19.39
CA ILE A 49 -17.53 -18.28 18.46
C ILE A 49 -17.63 -19.75 18.06
N PHE A 50 -16.50 -20.36 17.69
CA PHE A 50 -16.46 -21.79 17.33
C PHE A 50 -16.83 -22.70 18.50
N GLY A 51 -16.34 -22.40 19.69
CA GLY A 51 -16.68 -23.12 20.92
C GLY A 51 -18.17 -23.06 21.24
N ALA A 52 -18.80 -21.89 21.11
CA ALA A 52 -20.23 -21.72 21.30
C ALA A 52 -21.05 -22.54 20.28
N LEU A 53 -20.60 -22.57 19.00
CA LEU A 53 -21.23 -23.37 17.94
C LEU A 53 -21.14 -24.88 18.22
N LEU A 54 -20.01 -25.36 18.74
CA LEU A 54 -19.81 -26.78 19.09
C LEU A 54 -20.69 -27.21 20.27
N ILE A 55 -20.86 -26.33 21.27
CA ILE A 55 -21.70 -26.62 22.44
C ILE A 55 -23.18 -26.53 22.11
N GLY A 56 -23.57 -25.64 21.17
CA GLY A 56 -24.97 -25.37 20.81
C GLY A 56 -25.65 -26.42 19.94
N GLY A 57 -24.96 -27.49 19.49
CA GLY A 57 -25.56 -28.56 18.71
C GLY A 57 -24.86 -28.88 17.38
N SER A 58 -25.58 -29.43 16.41
CA SER A 58 -25.02 -29.84 15.13
C SER A 58 -24.55 -28.63 14.29
N ILE A 59 -23.28 -28.58 13.95
CA ILE A 59 -22.70 -27.56 13.05
C ILE A 59 -23.45 -27.51 11.72
N ALA A 60 -23.96 -28.63 11.25
CA ALA A 60 -24.74 -28.73 10.02
C ALA A 60 -26.00 -27.84 10.02
N SER A 61 -26.63 -27.64 11.21
CA SER A 61 -27.81 -26.79 11.36
C SER A 61 -27.51 -25.29 11.19
N PHE A 62 -26.25 -24.88 11.34
CA PHE A 62 -25.83 -23.50 11.14
C PHE A 62 -25.43 -23.20 9.69
N TYR A 63 -25.27 -24.22 8.86
CA TYR A 63 -24.85 -24.06 7.46
C TYR A 63 -26.08 -23.93 6.54
N ASN A 64 -26.54 -22.70 6.38
CA ASN A 64 -27.63 -22.37 5.47
C ASN A 64 -27.04 -21.83 4.13
N VAL A 65 -27.02 -22.69 3.10
CA VAL A 65 -26.47 -22.35 1.78
C VAL A 65 -27.14 -21.13 1.15
N PRO A 66 -28.49 -21.02 1.12
CA PRO A 66 -29.19 -19.82 0.66
C PRO A 66 -28.73 -18.54 1.36
N ALA A 67 -28.62 -18.56 2.68
CA ALA A 67 -28.17 -17.40 3.46
C ALA A 67 -26.75 -16.97 3.08
N VAL A 68 -25.83 -17.91 2.96
CA VAL A 68 -24.44 -17.62 2.54
C VAL A 68 -24.38 -17.00 1.15
N LEU A 69 -25.17 -17.54 0.20
CA LEU A 69 -25.24 -17.00 -1.16
C LEU A 69 -25.79 -15.58 -1.17
N ILE A 70 -26.87 -15.30 -0.41
CA ILE A 70 -27.45 -13.96 -0.30
C ILE A 70 -26.42 -12.97 0.26
N VAL A 71 -25.70 -13.33 1.32
CA VAL A 71 -24.72 -12.45 1.94
C VAL A 71 -23.57 -12.16 0.98
N MET A 72 -22.96 -13.19 0.40
CA MET A 72 -21.80 -13.00 -0.46
C MET A 72 -22.17 -12.31 -1.77
N PHE A 73 -23.09 -12.88 -2.53
CA PHE A 73 -23.46 -12.31 -3.82
C PHE A 73 -24.26 -11.02 -3.70
N GLY A 74 -25.10 -10.90 -2.69
CA GLY A 74 -25.84 -9.65 -2.42
C GLY A 74 -24.89 -8.49 -2.09
N THR A 75 -23.91 -8.71 -1.22
CA THR A 75 -22.92 -7.67 -0.90
C THR A 75 -22.10 -7.28 -2.12
N ILE A 76 -21.62 -8.27 -2.90
CA ILE A 76 -20.87 -8.01 -4.13
C ILE A 76 -21.71 -7.24 -5.13
N SER A 77 -22.95 -7.69 -5.39
CA SER A 77 -23.84 -7.08 -6.38
C SER A 77 -24.17 -5.62 -6.03
N ILE A 78 -24.51 -5.32 -4.78
CA ILE A 78 -24.81 -3.96 -4.36
C ILE A 78 -23.56 -3.07 -4.39
N THR A 79 -22.40 -3.64 -4.04
CA THR A 79 -21.13 -2.90 -4.17
C THR A 79 -20.82 -2.60 -5.63
N MET A 80 -21.07 -3.54 -6.56
CA MET A 80 -20.88 -3.32 -8.01
C MET A 80 -21.84 -2.29 -8.59
N VAL A 81 -23.06 -2.19 -8.08
CA VAL A 81 -24.02 -1.14 -8.47
C VAL A 81 -23.58 0.24 -7.96
N SER A 82 -22.94 0.28 -6.79
CA SER A 82 -22.54 1.54 -6.14
C SER A 82 -21.24 2.13 -6.69
N PHE A 83 -20.38 1.33 -7.30
CA PHE A 83 -19.05 1.74 -7.77
C PHE A 83 -18.72 1.19 -9.15
N ASN A 84 -17.86 1.92 -9.86
CA ASN A 84 -17.41 1.49 -11.19
C ASN A 84 -16.49 0.26 -11.07
N PHE A 85 -16.60 -0.66 -12.01
CA PHE A 85 -15.78 -1.90 -12.04
C PHE A 85 -14.27 -1.63 -11.96
N LYS A 86 -13.81 -0.53 -12.58
CA LYS A 86 -12.40 -0.10 -12.49
C LYS A 86 -11.98 0.26 -11.05
N GLU A 87 -12.89 0.88 -10.29
CA GLU A 87 -12.63 1.25 -8.88
C GLU A 87 -12.58 0.02 -8.00
N ILE A 88 -13.47 -0.93 -8.21
CA ILE A 88 -13.47 -2.21 -7.47
C ILE A 88 -12.17 -2.98 -7.73
N LYS A 89 -11.78 -3.14 -9.02
CA LYS A 89 -10.52 -3.82 -9.38
C LYS A 89 -9.31 -3.15 -8.73
N ARG A 90 -9.24 -1.81 -8.79
CA ARG A 90 -8.16 -1.05 -8.16
C ARG A 90 -8.15 -1.20 -6.63
N THR A 91 -9.33 -1.25 -6.02
CA THR A 91 -9.48 -1.47 -4.58
C THR A 91 -8.91 -2.83 -4.16
N LEU A 92 -9.18 -3.89 -4.91
CA LEU A 92 -8.62 -5.22 -4.63
C LEU A 92 -7.10 -5.22 -4.73
N ILE A 93 -6.53 -4.52 -5.71
CA ILE A 93 -5.07 -4.37 -5.85
C ILE A 93 -4.50 -3.63 -4.64
N HIS A 94 -5.06 -2.46 -4.28
CA HIS A 94 -4.58 -1.69 -3.14
C HIS A 94 -4.76 -2.42 -1.80
N ALA A 95 -5.84 -3.20 -1.65
CA ALA A 95 -6.03 -4.06 -0.48
C ALA A 95 -4.92 -5.12 -0.39
N SER A 96 -4.61 -5.81 -1.49
CA SER A 96 -3.53 -6.79 -1.53
C SER A 96 -2.16 -6.16 -1.26
N GLU A 97 -1.88 -4.98 -1.81
CA GLU A 97 -0.66 -4.23 -1.53
C GLU A 97 -0.49 -3.91 -0.04
N THR A 98 -1.58 -3.58 0.64
CA THR A 98 -1.54 -3.27 2.09
C THR A 98 -1.08 -4.47 2.92
N PHE A 99 -1.41 -5.69 2.51
CA PHE A 99 -0.93 -6.92 3.17
C PHE A 99 0.55 -7.19 2.91
N TYR A 100 1.06 -6.83 1.72
CA TYR A 100 2.43 -7.15 1.30
C TYR A 100 3.39 -5.97 1.39
N SER A 101 2.89 -4.72 1.46
CA SER A 101 3.72 -3.53 1.50
C SER A 101 4.43 -3.38 2.84
N LYS A 102 5.72 -3.12 2.76
CA LYS A 102 6.50 -2.73 3.93
C LYS A 102 6.26 -1.25 4.21
N PRO A 103 5.99 -0.86 5.46
CA PRO A 103 5.86 0.55 5.80
C PRO A 103 7.21 1.25 5.53
N TYR A 104 7.18 2.25 4.66
CA TYR A 104 8.34 3.09 4.41
C TYR A 104 8.51 4.08 5.57
N SER A 105 9.68 4.07 6.21
CA SER A 105 9.95 4.97 7.34
C SER A 105 10.09 6.41 6.85
N LYS A 106 9.45 7.34 7.55
CA LYS A 106 9.58 8.78 7.26
C LYS A 106 11.04 9.26 7.31
N ASN A 107 11.83 8.71 8.23
CA ASN A 107 13.24 9.07 8.37
C ASN A 107 14.07 8.68 7.13
N ASN A 108 13.74 7.52 6.53
CA ASN A 108 14.41 7.09 5.31
C ASN A 108 14.04 8.00 4.12
N ALA A 109 12.79 8.45 4.04
CA ALA A 109 12.35 9.39 3.01
C ALA A 109 13.12 10.71 3.08
N ILE A 110 13.27 11.24 4.29
CA ILE A 110 14.02 12.49 4.52
C ILE A 110 15.50 12.31 4.14
N SER A 111 16.12 11.21 4.58
CA SER A 111 17.51 10.90 4.25
C SER A 111 17.73 10.78 2.75
N ASP A 112 16.82 10.11 2.03
CA ASP A 112 16.92 9.95 0.58
C ASP A 112 16.84 11.31 -0.14
N VAL A 113 15.90 12.17 0.26
CA VAL A 113 15.74 13.51 -0.34
C VAL A 113 16.98 14.37 -0.08
N ILE A 114 17.53 14.35 1.14
CA ILE A 114 18.76 15.08 1.46
C ILE A 114 19.93 14.58 0.61
N SER A 115 20.07 13.25 0.46
CA SER A 115 21.16 12.67 -0.34
C SER A 115 21.05 13.04 -1.82
N LEU A 116 19.83 13.07 -2.35
CA LEU A 116 19.56 13.51 -3.73
C LEU A 116 19.87 15.01 -3.92
N ALA A 117 19.49 15.85 -2.94
CA ALA A 117 19.78 17.27 -2.99
C ALA A 117 21.30 17.55 -2.93
N GLN A 118 22.04 16.79 -2.12
CA GLN A 118 23.51 16.89 -2.07
C GLN A 118 24.15 16.46 -3.39
N LEU A 119 23.69 15.34 -3.97
CA LEU A 119 24.19 14.87 -5.28
C LEU A 119 23.96 15.91 -6.37
N GLY A 120 22.76 16.49 -6.43
CA GLY A 120 22.41 17.53 -7.40
C GLY A 120 23.25 18.79 -7.23
N LYS A 121 23.60 19.15 -5.96
CA LYS A 121 24.49 20.30 -5.66
C LYS A 121 25.94 20.01 -6.09
N ASP A 122 26.46 18.82 -5.81
CA ASP A 122 27.87 18.49 -5.98
C ASP A 122 28.23 18.13 -7.44
N ARG A 123 27.31 17.46 -8.15
CA ARG A 123 27.53 16.95 -9.52
C ARG A 123 26.64 17.57 -10.58
N GLY A 124 25.75 18.45 -10.18
CA GLY A 124 24.75 19.04 -11.08
C GLY A 124 23.49 18.21 -11.22
N ILE A 125 22.44 18.85 -11.72
CA ILE A 125 21.08 18.29 -11.82
C ILE A 125 21.04 17.07 -12.77
N LEU A 126 21.84 17.07 -13.84
CA LEU A 126 21.89 15.98 -14.81
C LEU A 126 22.39 14.65 -14.20
N ALA A 127 23.19 14.70 -13.14
CA ALA A 127 23.63 13.49 -12.45
C ALA A 127 22.48 12.76 -11.72
N LEU A 128 21.35 13.43 -11.51
CA LEU A 128 20.16 12.81 -10.94
C LEU A 128 19.45 11.89 -11.93
N ASP A 129 19.59 12.13 -13.23
CA ASP A 129 18.97 11.30 -14.28
C ASP A 129 19.54 9.88 -14.30
N GLU A 130 20.82 9.73 -13.98
CA GLU A 130 21.47 8.41 -13.88
C GLU A 130 20.83 7.52 -12.78
N LEU A 131 20.12 8.12 -11.83
CA LEU A 131 19.43 7.39 -10.75
C LEU A 131 17.99 6.97 -11.13
N ASN A 132 17.50 7.39 -12.29
CA ASN A 132 16.11 7.17 -12.70
C ASN A 132 15.76 5.67 -12.72
N GLU A 133 16.62 4.81 -13.22
CA GLU A 133 16.42 3.36 -13.21
C GLU A 133 16.48 2.75 -11.80
N THR A 134 17.32 3.33 -10.94
CA THR A 134 17.48 2.86 -9.55
C THR A 134 16.25 3.18 -8.70
N LEU A 135 15.49 4.20 -9.06
CA LEU A 135 14.32 4.68 -8.37
C LEU A 135 12.99 4.09 -8.91
N ALA A 136 13.07 3.08 -9.78
CA ALA A 136 11.88 2.41 -10.34
C ALA A 136 10.90 1.88 -9.26
N ASP A 137 11.43 1.47 -8.09
CA ASP A 137 10.62 1.05 -6.93
C ASP A 137 9.95 2.22 -6.18
N ARG A 138 10.20 3.46 -6.60
CA ARG A 138 9.74 4.70 -5.95
C ARG A 138 9.19 5.69 -6.98
N PRO A 139 8.04 5.41 -7.57
CA PRO A 139 7.53 6.14 -8.73
C PRO A 139 7.32 7.64 -8.48
N PHE A 140 6.92 8.05 -7.28
CA PHE A 140 6.78 9.45 -6.93
C PHE A 140 8.14 10.19 -6.95
N LEU A 141 9.17 9.58 -6.37
CA LEU A 141 10.51 10.19 -6.31
C LEU A 141 11.16 10.21 -7.69
N GLN A 142 10.99 9.14 -8.48
CA GLN A 142 11.42 9.04 -9.87
C GLN A 142 10.82 10.18 -10.71
N LYS A 143 9.50 10.36 -10.64
CA LYS A 143 8.79 11.44 -11.34
C LYS A 143 9.24 12.83 -10.87
N SER A 144 9.50 13.00 -9.56
CA SER A 144 9.99 14.27 -9.02
C SER A 144 11.35 14.63 -9.58
N ILE A 145 12.26 13.66 -9.68
CA ILE A 145 13.59 13.87 -10.25
C ILE A 145 13.52 14.19 -11.74
N ALA A 146 12.73 13.45 -12.50
CA ALA A 146 12.53 13.74 -13.93
C ALA A 146 12.08 15.20 -14.16
N LEU A 147 11.11 15.68 -13.38
CA LEU A 147 10.64 17.06 -13.47
C LEU A 147 11.73 18.10 -13.11
N VAL A 148 12.63 17.78 -12.20
CA VAL A 148 13.77 18.63 -11.83
C VAL A 148 14.81 18.65 -12.96
N VAL A 149 15.12 17.49 -13.54
CA VAL A 149 16.07 17.35 -14.65
C VAL A 149 15.57 18.07 -15.91
N ASP A 150 14.27 18.05 -16.16
CA ASP A 150 13.62 18.78 -17.27
C ASP A 150 13.69 20.31 -17.14
N GLY A 151 14.25 20.83 -16.03
CA GLY A 151 14.44 22.25 -15.83
C GLY A 151 13.17 23.03 -15.54
N ASN A 152 12.13 22.40 -15.02
CA ASN A 152 10.89 23.07 -14.64
C ASN A 152 11.14 24.11 -13.55
N ASP A 153 10.44 25.24 -13.64
CA ASP A 153 10.47 26.28 -12.62
C ASP A 153 10.00 25.75 -11.27
N SER A 154 10.61 26.23 -10.20
CA SER A 154 10.35 25.76 -8.82
C SER A 154 8.87 25.82 -8.43
N ILE A 155 8.16 26.87 -8.88
CA ILE A 155 6.72 27.03 -8.59
C ILE A 155 5.90 26.00 -9.35
N VAL A 156 6.22 25.73 -10.61
CA VAL A 156 5.54 24.74 -11.45
C VAL A 156 5.79 23.34 -10.88
N LEU A 157 7.03 23.05 -10.50
CA LEU A 157 7.42 21.79 -9.88
C LEU A 157 6.63 21.53 -8.59
N GLU A 158 6.59 22.50 -7.69
CA GLU A 158 5.86 22.40 -6.42
C GLU A 158 4.37 22.12 -6.64
N ASN A 159 3.73 22.85 -7.54
CA ASN A 159 2.31 22.69 -7.84
C ASN A 159 2.03 21.32 -8.49
N THR A 160 2.87 20.89 -9.41
CA THR A 160 2.74 19.58 -10.06
C THR A 160 2.86 18.44 -9.05
N LEU A 161 3.85 18.50 -8.16
CA LEU A 161 4.05 17.48 -7.13
C LEU A 161 2.94 17.48 -6.07
N LYS A 162 2.42 18.65 -5.69
CA LYS A 162 1.25 18.77 -4.81
C LYS A 162 0.02 18.10 -5.44
N ASN A 163 -0.25 18.39 -6.71
CA ASN A 163 -1.37 17.80 -7.43
C ASN A 163 -1.22 16.27 -7.55
N GLU A 164 -0.02 15.77 -7.76
CA GLU A 164 0.25 14.32 -7.78
C GLU A 164 -0.04 13.66 -6.44
N ILE A 165 0.39 14.27 -5.33
CA ILE A 165 0.11 13.77 -3.96
C ILE A 165 -1.40 13.74 -3.73
N LEU A 166 -2.12 14.80 -4.08
CA LEU A 166 -3.57 14.87 -3.94
C LEU A 166 -4.26 13.80 -4.77
N SER A 167 -3.85 13.59 -6.01
CA SER A 167 -4.39 12.55 -6.89
C SER A 167 -4.19 11.15 -6.31
N ILE A 168 -3.01 10.85 -5.79
CA ILE A 168 -2.72 9.57 -5.12
C ILE A 168 -3.60 9.40 -3.87
N ALA A 169 -3.74 10.46 -3.08
CA ALA A 169 -4.57 10.43 -1.87
C ALA A 169 -6.04 10.18 -2.21
N GLU A 170 -6.59 10.87 -3.22
CA GLU A 170 -7.96 10.68 -3.69
C GLU A 170 -8.21 9.26 -4.20
N GLN A 171 -7.28 8.69 -4.97
CA GLN A 171 -7.40 7.32 -5.45
C GLN A 171 -7.44 6.30 -4.30
N LYS A 172 -6.61 6.49 -3.28
CA LYS A 172 -6.63 5.64 -2.09
C LYS A 172 -7.92 5.82 -1.29
N GLN A 173 -8.40 7.05 -1.16
CA GLN A 173 -9.65 7.34 -0.46
C GLN A 173 -10.86 6.70 -1.16
N LYS A 174 -10.92 6.71 -2.50
CA LYS A 174 -11.95 5.98 -3.26
C LYS A 174 -11.90 4.49 -2.98
N SER A 175 -10.72 3.89 -2.92
CA SER A 175 -10.57 2.48 -2.56
C SER A 175 -11.07 2.18 -1.13
N VAL A 176 -10.79 3.06 -0.18
CA VAL A 176 -11.33 2.95 1.18
C VAL A 176 -12.86 3.06 1.18
N ALA A 177 -13.43 3.96 0.38
CA ALA A 177 -14.88 4.13 0.28
C ALA A 177 -15.59 2.86 -0.25
N VAL A 178 -15.00 2.17 -1.23
CA VAL A 178 -15.52 0.88 -1.74
C VAL A 178 -15.55 -0.17 -0.63
N LEU A 179 -14.45 -0.35 0.11
CA LEU A 179 -14.36 -1.31 1.20
C LEU A 179 -15.33 -0.97 2.35
N LYS A 180 -15.42 0.31 2.69
CA LYS A 180 -16.34 0.80 3.72
C LYS A 180 -17.79 0.50 3.34
N LYS A 181 -18.16 0.77 2.08
CA LYS A 181 -19.52 0.48 1.59
C LYS A 181 -19.83 -1.01 1.63
N ALA A 182 -18.91 -1.86 1.19
CA ALA A 182 -19.10 -3.31 1.30
C ALA A 182 -19.27 -3.77 2.76
N ALA A 183 -18.48 -3.21 3.68
CA ALA A 183 -18.57 -3.52 5.11
C ALA A 183 -19.89 -3.04 5.75
N GLU A 184 -20.46 -1.94 5.27
CA GLU A 184 -21.78 -1.44 5.71
C GLU A 184 -22.93 -2.33 5.19
N ILE A 185 -22.81 -2.86 3.98
CA ILE A 185 -23.85 -3.67 3.33
C ILE A 185 -23.85 -5.11 3.87
N ALA A 186 -22.69 -5.68 4.15
CA ALA A 186 -22.57 -7.08 4.55
C ALA A 186 -23.44 -7.48 5.76
N PRO A 187 -23.53 -6.71 6.87
CA PRO A 187 -24.44 -7.02 7.98
C PRO A 187 -25.92 -6.96 7.59
N SER A 188 -26.29 -6.01 6.73
CA SER A 188 -27.69 -5.89 6.25
C SER A 188 -28.07 -7.10 5.39
N MET A 189 -27.18 -7.56 4.53
CA MET A 189 -27.37 -8.79 3.75
C MET A 189 -27.38 -10.03 4.66
N GLY A 190 -26.64 -10.03 5.76
CA GLY A 190 -26.68 -11.07 6.79
C GLY A 190 -28.08 -11.17 7.43
N LEU A 191 -28.68 -10.05 7.76
CA LEU A 191 -30.04 -10.03 8.32
C LEU A 191 -31.07 -10.57 7.32
N ILE A 192 -31.00 -10.16 6.05
CA ILE A 192 -31.86 -10.69 4.99
C ILE A 192 -31.62 -12.20 4.82
N GLY A 193 -30.37 -12.64 4.82
CA GLY A 193 -30.02 -14.06 4.71
C GLY A 193 -30.62 -14.90 5.85
N THR A 194 -30.61 -14.40 7.08
CA THR A 194 -31.24 -15.11 8.21
C THR A 194 -32.76 -15.16 8.08
N LEU A 195 -33.43 -14.09 7.64
CA LEU A 195 -34.85 -14.07 7.42
C LEU A 195 -35.29 -15.09 6.33
N VAL A 196 -34.55 -15.14 5.22
CA VAL A 196 -34.83 -16.11 4.14
C VAL A 196 -34.52 -17.54 4.58
N GLY A 197 -33.52 -17.71 5.45
CA GLY A 197 -33.15 -19.03 5.97
C GLY A 197 -34.10 -19.60 7.03
N LEU A 198 -35.03 -18.79 7.57
CA LEU A 198 -36.06 -19.22 8.54
C LEU A 198 -37.34 -19.74 7.85
N ILE A 199 -37.48 -19.52 6.55
CA ILE A 199 -38.60 -20.01 5.73
C ILE A 199 -38.25 -21.38 5.15
#